data_c5f669118e889fc098777ec1b325a6fd
#
_entry.id   c5f669118e889fc098777ec1b325a6fd
#
_cell.length_a   1.000
_cell.length_b   1.000
_cell.length_c   1.000
_cell.angle_alpha   90.00
_cell.angle_beta   90.00
_cell.angle_gamma   90.00
#
_symmetry.space_group_name_H-M   'P 1'
#
loop_
_entity.id
_entity.type
_entity.pdbx_description
1 polymer ?
#
loop_
_entity_poly.entity_id
_entity_poly.type
_entity_poly.pdbx_seq_one_letter_code
_entity_poly.pdbx_strand_id
1 'polypeptide(L)'
;MKKLARLFGGDQVKRETAWLMGGAALLTTAAAGASIWNNYGALLRWTEPALPLTEKQLAPRTLIYKQVGDRTLQLDLYYPLGEGPFPIAIYAHGGAFVRGERDDMFCFSPIVDRLLELGVAVCSIDYRLFEEGSYFPDNLEDVRDALCFLNKEAEDLRILRGRMMVWGDSAGAALMLTTALAPTAFVGERDERHMPLISGVIALYPPTNFLLFNFIQTWIAHIKFYKGGREEWRKLMTHVSPVTHLSSDAPPIMLLHGKKDPIVPFSQALHFVEKGADVGADVRLFSFPNGTHSLASFAQTENPLKIERLLERIERFTCQVLLLPPRQLPNGKHDTISHIS
;
A
#
# COMPACT_ATOMS: atom_id res chain seq x y z
N MET A 1 -15.46 36.64 11.13
CA MET A 1 -16.18 36.11 9.98
C MET A 1 -16.32 37.10 8.82
N LYS A 2 -16.75 38.38 9.01
CA LYS A 2 -16.85 39.37 7.90
C LYS A 2 -15.52 39.72 7.20
N LYS A 3 -14.36 39.45 7.79
CA LYS A 3 -13.03 39.72 7.22
C LYS A 3 -12.53 38.59 6.31
N LEU A 4 -13.00 37.35 6.53
CA LEU A 4 -12.68 36.18 5.69
C LEU A 4 -13.51 36.14 4.40
N ALA A 5 -14.76 36.61 4.43
CA ALA A 5 -15.63 36.65 3.26
C ALA A 5 -15.17 37.61 2.13
N ARG A 6 -14.24 38.53 2.43
CA ARG A 6 -13.66 39.45 1.43
C ARG A 6 -12.42 38.90 0.71
N LEU A 7 -11.84 37.79 1.21
CA LEU A 7 -10.66 37.17 0.63
C LEU A 7 -10.97 36.02 -0.33
N PHE A 8 -12.19 35.50 -0.29
CA PHE A 8 -12.63 34.40 -1.14
C PHE A 8 -14.01 34.74 -1.73
N GLY A 9 -14.19 34.61 -3.03
CA GLY A 9 -15.46 34.91 -3.70
C GLY A 9 -16.65 34.21 -3.01
N GLY A 10 -17.74 34.95 -2.79
CA GLY A 10 -18.81 34.65 -1.82
C GLY A 10 -19.48 33.27 -1.92
N ASP A 11 -19.45 32.59 -3.07
CA ASP A 11 -20.08 31.26 -3.24
C ASP A 11 -19.13 30.10 -2.85
N GLN A 12 -17.83 30.30 -2.95
CA GLN A 12 -16.85 29.32 -2.50
C GLN A 12 -16.77 29.32 -0.97
N VAL A 13 -16.86 30.49 -0.34
CA VAL A 13 -16.90 30.63 1.14
C VAL A 13 -18.14 30.01 1.74
N LYS A 14 -19.30 30.06 1.08
CA LYS A 14 -20.53 29.40 1.57
C LYS A 14 -20.44 27.87 1.51
N ARG A 15 -19.79 27.33 0.48
CA ARG A 15 -19.53 25.88 0.41
C ARG A 15 -18.49 25.44 1.43
N GLU A 16 -17.40 26.18 1.60
CA GLU A 16 -16.33 25.85 2.55
C GLU A 16 -16.78 26.06 4.02
N THR A 17 -17.64 27.06 4.31
CA THR A 17 -18.21 27.23 5.66
C THR A 17 -19.28 26.19 5.99
N ALA A 18 -20.03 25.68 5.03
CA ALA A 18 -20.93 24.53 5.27
C ALA A 18 -20.12 23.27 5.59
N TRP A 19 -18.96 23.09 4.98
CA TRP A 19 -18.02 22.01 5.32
C TRP A 19 -17.33 22.22 6.67
N LEU A 20 -16.97 23.46 7.03
CA LEU A 20 -16.39 23.80 8.34
C LEU A 20 -17.41 23.64 9.48
N MET A 21 -18.69 23.91 9.24
CA MET A 21 -19.76 23.68 10.23
C MET A 21 -20.10 22.19 10.37
N GLY A 22 -20.04 21.42 9.26
CA GLY A 22 -20.09 19.96 9.30
C GLY A 22 -18.87 19.35 9.99
N GLY A 23 -17.68 19.91 9.76
CA GLY A 23 -16.42 19.53 10.41
C GLY A 23 -16.37 19.91 11.90
N ALA A 24 -16.97 21.03 12.32
CA ALA A 24 -17.03 21.43 13.74
C ALA A 24 -18.03 20.56 14.54
N ALA A 25 -19.11 20.10 13.92
CA ALA A 25 -19.98 19.08 14.53
C ALA A 25 -19.24 17.72 14.69
N LEU A 26 -18.25 17.44 13.84
CA LEU A 26 -17.33 16.30 13.98
C LEU A 26 -16.21 16.54 15.01
N LEU A 27 -15.85 17.79 15.31
CA LEU A 27 -14.81 18.12 16.31
C LEU A 27 -15.32 18.02 17.76
N THR A 28 -16.62 18.17 18.01
CA THR A 28 -17.24 17.77 19.29
C THR A 28 -17.28 16.26 19.48
N THR A 29 -17.02 15.49 18.43
CA THR A 29 -16.78 14.05 18.41
C THR A 29 -15.31 13.66 18.24
N ALA A 30 -14.35 14.57 18.48
CA ALA A 30 -12.92 14.19 18.40
C ALA A 30 -12.57 13.05 19.38
N ALA A 31 -13.22 13.02 20.56
CA ALA A 31 -13.18 11.87 21.46
C ALA A 31 -13.94 10.66 20.90
N ALA A 32 -15.04 10.86 20.17
CA ALA A 32 -15.76 9.80 19.46
C ALA A 32 -15.00 9.38 18.19
N GLY A 33 -14.34 10.31 17.50
CA GLY A 33 -13.45 10.04 16.38
C GLY A 33 -12.23 9.20 16.79
N ALA A 34 -11.59 9.53 17.90
CA ALA A 34 -10.53 8.72 18.49
C ALA A 34 -11.04 7.36 18.99
N SER A 35 -12.27 7.30 19.53
CA SER A 35 -12.91 6.04 19.94
C SER A 35 -13.36 5.21 18.74
N ILE A 36 -13.92 5.82 17.71
CA ILE A 36 -14.22 5.16 16.43
C ILE A 36 -12.91 4.68 15.79
N TRP A 37 -11.86 5.48 15.82
CA TRP A 37 -10.56 5.14 15.27
C TRP A 37 -9.83 4.05 16.06
N ASN A 38 -9.87 4.07 17.39
CA ASN A 38 -9.37 2.99 18.24
C ASN A 38 -10.18 1.70 18.08
N ASN A 39 -11.49 1.81 17.88
CA ASN A 39 -12.34 0.67 17.55
C ASN A 39 -12.15 0.20 16.10
N TYR A 40 -11.80 1.10 15.15
CA TYR A 40 -11.36 0.72 13.81
C TYR A 40 -10.02 -0.02 13.83
N GLY A 41 -9.09 0.37 14.69
CA GLY A 41 -7.85 -0.39 14.91
C GLY A 41 -8.09 -1.80 15.43
N ALA A 42 -9.12 -2.00 16.26
CA ALA A 42 -9.57 -3.31 16.71
C ALA A 42 -10.35 -4.09 15.62
N LEU A 43 -11.08 -3.39 14.74
CA LEU A 43 -11.79 -3.97 13.59
C LEU A 43 -10.85 -4.30 12.42
N LEU A 44 -9.69 -3.66 12.33
CA LEU A 44 -8.66 -3.95 11.33
C LEU A 44 -7.78 -5.13 11.73
N ARG A 45 -7.80 -5.55 13.00
CA ARG A 45 -7.15 -6.80 13.40
C ARG A 45 -8.04 -7.95 12.98
N TRP A 46 -7.54 -8.75 12.08
CA TRP A 46 -8.12 -10.04 11.75
C TRP A 46 -8.17 -10.87 13.04
N THR A 47 -9.36 -11.10 13.59
CA THR A 47 -9.55 -11.82 14.85
C THR A 47 -9.70 -13.33 14.67
N GLU A 48 -9.62 -13.82 13.44
CA GLU A 48 -9.55 -15.25 13.21
C GLU A 48 -8.10 -15.72 13.35
N PRO A 49 -7.85 -16.86 14.04
CA PRO A 49 -6.50 -17.40 14.13
C PRO A 49 -6.00 -17.67 12.71
N ALA A 50 -4.89 -17.05 12.34
CA ALA A 50 -4.13 -17.44 11.17
C ALA A 50 -3.95 -18.97 11.19
N LEU A 51 -4.06 -19.64 10.05
CA LEU A 51 -3.65 -21.02 9.94
C LEU A 51 -2.23 -21.10 10.49
N PRO A 52 -1.94 -22.05 11.40
CA PRO A 52 -0.68 -22.03 12.10
C PRO A 52 0.47 -22.25 11.12
N LEU A 53 1.15 -21.16 10.77
CA LEU A 53 2.49 -21.25 10.23
C LEU A 53 3.33 -21.99 11.28
N THR A 54 4.20 -22.89 10.86
CA THR A 54 5.09 -23.57 11.79
C THR A 54 5.97 -22.55 12.50
N GLU A 55 6.30 -22.71 13.78
CA GLU A 55 7.16 -21.78 14.54
C GLU A 55 8.45 -21.40 13.79
N LYS A 56 8.96 -22.31 12.95
CA LYS A 56 10.17 -22.13 12.15
C LYS A 56 9.95 -21.20 10.94
N GLN A 57 8.72 -21.09 10.42
CA GLN A 57 8.35 -20.18 9.32
C GLN A 57 8.04 -18.77 9.82
N LEU A 58 7.78 -18.62 11.12
CA LEU A 58 7.42 -17.36 11.78
C LEU A 58 8.62 -16.60 12.37
N ALA A 59 9.82 -17.19 12.39
CA ALA A 59 11.00 -16.50 12.88
C ALA A 59 11.65 -15.67 11.74
N PRO A 60 11.45 -14.36 11.69
CA PRO A 60 12.06 -13.53 10.66
C PRO A 60 13.56 -13.38 10.88
N ARG A 61 14.28 -13.13 9.81
CA ARG A 61 15.58 -12.48 9.87
C ARG A 61 15.38 -10.99 9.90
N THR A 62 15.46 -10.37 11.08
CA THR A 62 15.34 -8.93 11.25
C THR A 62 16.66 -8.24 10.91
N LEU A 63 16.59 -7.22 10.06
CA LEU A 63 17.75 -6.47 9.57
C LEU A 63 17.51 -4.97 9.69
N ILE A 64 18.57 -4.22 10.01
CA ILE A 64 18.57 -2.76 9.97
C ILE A 64 18.95 -2.34 8.55
N TYR A 65 18.06 -1.65 7.86
CA TYR A 65 18.35 -1.15 6.50
C TYR A 65 18.71 0.33 6.47
N LYS A 66 18.30 1.09 7.51
CA LYS A 66 18.54 2.54 7.57
C LYS A 66 18.62 3.03 9.01
N GLN A 67 19.49 4.03 9.24
CA GLN A 67 19.57 4.79 10.49
C GLN A 67 19.27 6.26 10.16
N VAL A 68 18.33 6.89 10.88
CA VAL A 68 17.97 8.30 10.72
C VAL A 68 17.98 8.97 12.08
N GLY A 69 19.06 9.69 12.39
CA GLY A 69 19.30 10.19 13.74
C GLY A 69 19.31 9.02 14.75
N ASP A 70 18.49 9.11 15.77
CA ASP A 70 18.35 8.06 16.79
C ASP A 70 17.37 6.93 16.39
N ARG A 71 16.73 7.04 15.21
CA ARG A 71 15.79 6.03 14.72
C ARG A 71 16.46 4.97 13.91
N THR A 72 16.09 3.74 14.20
CA THR A 72 16.48 2.56 13.45
C THR A 72 15.28 2.06 12.67
N LEU A 73 15.41 2.01 11.33
CA LEU A 73 14.40 1.42 10.46
C LEU A 73 14.84 0.00 10.10
N GLN A 74 13.94 -0.93 10.32
CA GLN A 74 14.19 -2.36 10.19
C GLN A 74 13.29 -2.99 9.13
N LEU A 75 13.67 -4.18 8.73
CA LEU A 75 12.83 -5.08 7.93
C LEU A 75 12.89 -6.49 8.51
N ASP A 76 11.80 -7.23 8.31
CA ASP A 76 11.67 -8.63 8.70
C ASP A 76 11.55 -9.48 7.45
N LEU A 77 12.48 -10.42 7.27
CA LEU A 77 12.57 -11.28 6.09
C LEU A 77 12.20 -12.72 6.47
N TYR A 78 11.17 -13.24 5.82
CA TYR A 78 10.63 -14.59 5.97
C TYR A 78 10.98 -15.42 4.75
N TYR A 79 11.52 -16.61 4.98
CA TYR A 79 11.95 -17.48 3.88
C TYR A 79 10.97 -18.63 3.65
N PRO A 80 10.69 -18.97 2.39
CA PRO A 80 10.02 -20.22 2.08
C PRO A 80 10.93 -21.42 2.38
N LEU A 81 10.39 -22.62 2.28
CA LEU A 81 11.19 -23.85 2.39
C LEU A 81 12.17 -23.95 1.22
N GLY A 82 13.39 -24.45 1.50
CA GLY A 82 14.45 -24.64 0.51
C GLY A 82 15.69 -23.80 0.78
N GLU A 83 16.64 -23.84 -0.14
CA GLU A 83 17.94 -23.18 0.01
C GLU A 83 18.05 -21.84 -0.70
N GLY A 84 17.16 -21.55 -1.66
CA GLY A 84 17.18 -20.33 -2.48
C GLY A 84 18.21 -20.37 -3.61
N PRO A 85 18.56 -19.22 -4.24
CA PRO A 85 17.98 -17.90 -3.97
C PRO A 85 16.51 -17.79 -4.37
N PHE A 86 15.77 -16.94 -3.67
CA PHE A 86 14.32 -16.81 -3.80
C PHE A 86 13.90 -15.49 -4.46
N PRO A 87 12.86 -15.46 -5.31
CA PRO A 87 12.16 -14.24 -5.62
C PRO A 87 11.56 -13.67 -4.32
N ILE A 88 11.26 -12.37 -4.29
CA ILE A 88 10.81 -11.71 -3.06
C ILE A 88 9.59 -10.81 -3.30
N ALA A 89 8.67 -10.81 -2.33
CA ALA A 89 7.55 -9.91 -2.21
C ALA A 89 7.74 -8.99 -0.98
N ILE A 90 7.83 -7.68 -1.19
CA ILE A 90 8.12 -6.71 -0.14
C ILE A 90 6.85 -5.94 0.22
N TYR A 91 6.50 -5.93 1.50
CA TYR A 91 5.29 -5.32 2.06
C TYR A 91 5.59 -4.03 2.81
N ALA A 92 4.74 -3.01 2.59
CA ALA A 92 4.63 -1.84 3.45
C ALA A 92 3.23 -1.78 4.08
N HIS A 93 3.19 -1.57 5.39
CA HIS A 93 1.96 -1.55 6.16
C HIS A 93 1.11 -0.30 5.91
N GLY A 94 -0.21 -0.42 6.16
CA GLY A 94 -1.15 0.69 6.17
C GLY A 94 -1.00 1.58 7.42
N GLY A 95 -2.09 2.28 7.79
CA GLY A 95 -2.12 3.09 9.02
C GLY A 95 -2.08 4.60 8.78
N ALA A 96 -2.51 5.05 7.60
CA ALA A 96 -2.64 6.48 7.24
C ALA A 96 -1.35 7.28 7.43
N PHE A 97 -0.20 6.66 7.28
CA PHE A 97 1.14 7.23 7.46
C PHE A 97 1.46 7.70 8.90
N VAL A 98 0.59 7.48 9.87
CA VAL A 98 0.75 7.94 11.28
C VAL A 98 0.87 6.81 12.28
N ARG A 99 0.72 5.57 11.84
CA ARG A 99 0.84 4.36 12.65
C ARG A 99 1.07 3.13 11.77
N GLY A 100 1.29 2.00 12.39
CA GLY A 100 1.50 0.70 11.76
C GLY A 100 2.85 0.13 12.13
N GLU A 101 2.97 -1.15 11.95
CA GLU A 101 4.14 -1.96 12.31
C GLU A 101 4.36 -3.04 11.26
N ARG A 102 5.57 -3.61 11.21
CA ARG A 102 5.89 -4.73 10.31
C ARG A 102 4.96 -5.93 10.49
N ASP A 103 4.54 -6.20 11.74
CA ASP A 103 3.65 -7.32 12.07
C ASP A 103 2.23 -7.18 11.52
N ASP A 104 1.82 -5.97 11.10
CA ASP A 104 0.54 -5.74 10.44
C ASP A 104 0.41 -6.56 9.13
N MET A 105 1.52 -7.01 8.55
CA MET A 105 1.53 -7.94 7.42
C MET A 105 0.73 -9.23 7.70
N PHE A 106 0.70 -9.70 8.94
CA PHE A 106 -0.02 -10.92 9.31
C PHE A 106 -1.55 -10.76 9.34
N CYS A 107 -2.05 -9.52 9.25
CA CYS A 107 -3.46 -9.30 8.93
C CYS A 107 -3.84 -9.87 7.55
N PHE A 108 -2.85 -10.17 6.71
CA PHE A 108 -2.98 -10.74 5.37
C PHE A 108 -2.34 -12.13 5.28
N SER A 109 -2.32 -12.89 6.39
CA SER A 109 -1.70 -14.22 6.45
C SER A 109 -2.07 -15.14 5.29
N PRO A 110 -3.32 -15.20 4.75
CA PRO A 110 -3.60 -16.05 3.59
C PRO A 110 -2.81 -15.66 2.33
N ILE A 111 -2.44 -14.38 2.18
CA ILE A 111 -1.58 -13.93 1.08
C ILE A 111 -0.13 -14.32 1.37
N VAL A 112 0.34 -14.07 2.60
CA VAL A 112 1.71 -14.42 3.04
C VAL A 112 1.96 -15.91 2.89
N ASP A 113 1.04 -16.74 3.37
CA ASP A 113 1.13 -18.20 3.27
C ASP A 113 1.23 -18.65 1.82
N ARG A 114 0.37 -18.09 0.95
CA ARG A 114 0.39 -18.42 -0.46
C ARG A 114 1.70 -18.03 -1.14
N LEU A 115 2.29 -16.87 -0.79
CA LEU A 115 3.58 -16.44 -1.32
C LEU A 115 4.71 -17.38 -0.88
N LEU A 116 4.76 -17.73 0.41
CA LEU A 116 5.75 -18.68 0.93
C LEU A 116 5.60 -20.08 0.31
N GLU A 117 4.38 -20.58 0.11
CA GLU A 117 4.11 -21.85 -0.58
C GLU A 117 4.56 -21.85 -2.05
N LEU A 118 4.54 -20.68 -2.71
CA LEU A 118 5.06 -20.50 -4.08
C LEU A 118 6.59 -20.43 -4.14
N GLY A 119 7.28 -20.50 -3.01
CA GLY A 119 8.73 -20.33 -2.96
C GLY A 119 9.18 -18.87 -3.07
N VAL A 120 8.32 -17.92 -2.73
CA VAL A 120 8.61 -16.48 -2.69
C VAL A 120 8.96 -16.08 -1.26
N ALA A 121 10.12 -15.48 -1.05
CA ALA A 121 10.44 -14.85 0.23
C ALA A 121 9.54 -13.64 0.45
N VAL A 122 9.15 -13.40 1.70
CA VAL A 122 8.29 -12.27 2.05
C VAL A 122 9.06 -11.35 3.00
N CYS A 123 9.01 -10.06 2.73
CA CYS A 123 9.66 -9.05 3.57
C CYS A 123 8.66 -7.99 3.98
N SER A 124 8.66 -7.62 5.26
CA SER A 124 7.90 -6.48 5.77
C SER A 124 8.86 -5.39 6.23
N ILE A 125 8.58 -4.13 5.91
CA ILE A 125 9.49 -3.02 6.18
C ILE A 125 8.86 -1.97 7.10
N ASP A 126 9.69 -1.35 7.96
CA ASP A 126 9.38 -0.08 8.60
C ASP A 126 9.52 1.06 7.59
N TYR A 127 8.91 2.19 7.88
CA TYR A 127 9.16 3.49 7.26
C TYR A 127 8.79 4.58 8.27
N ARG A 128 9.36 5.78 8.12
CA ARG A 128 9.05 6.91 9.03
C ARG A 128 7.57 7.29 8.90
N LEU A 129 6.90 7.33 10.04
CA LEU A 129 5.52 7.80 10.15
C LEU A 129 5.50 9.33 10.21
N PHE A 130 4.35 9.94 9.86
CA PHE A 130 4.16 11.39 9.98
C PHE A 130 4.17 11.81 11.44
N GLU A 131 5.13 12.65 11.79
CA GLU A 131 5.32 13.20 13.10
C GLU A 131 6.14 14.49 13.01
N GLU A 132 6.47 15.12 14.12
CA GLU A 132 7.32 16.31 14.11
C GLU A 132 8.69 15.99 13.51
N GLY A 133 9.05 16.71 12.44
CA GLY A 133 10.28 16.52 11.69
C GLY A 133 10.27 15.40 10.65
N SER A 134 9.13 14.72 10.44
CA SER A 134 8.98 13.71 9.39
C SER A 134 7.64 13.84 8.68
N TYR A 135 7.66 13.92 7.35
CA TYR A 135 6.51 14.01 6.46
C TYR A 135 6.88 13.46 5.07
N PHE A 136 6.03 13.69 4.05
CA PHE A 136 6.47 13.45 2.67
C PHE A 136 7.63 14.37 2.28
N PRO A 137 8.66 13.88 1.56
CA PRO A 137 8.79 12.53 0.98
C PRO A 137 9.53 11.50 1.85
N ASP A 138 9.80 11.78 3.12
CA ASP A 138 10.67 10.96 3.98
C ASP A 138 10.32 9.47 3.98
N ASN A 139 9.02 9.12 4.04
CA ASN A 139 8.56 7.74 4.02
C ASN A 139 8.75 7.07 2.65
N LEU A 140 8.65 7.82 1.55
CA LEU A 140 8.96 7.31 0.20
C LEU A 140 10.45 7.02 0.03
N GLU A 141 11.30 7.90 0.57
CA GLU A 141 12.75 7.66 0.64
C GLU A 141 13.08 6.40 1.44
N ASP A 142 12.39 6.18 2.57
CA ASP A 142 12.61 5.00 3.41
C ASP A 142 12.22 3.71 2.70
N VAL A 143 11.06 3.67 2.04
CA VAL A 143 10.65 2.53 1.22
C VAL A 143 11.67 2.26 0.13
N ARG A 144 12.12 3.30 -0.59
CA ARG A 144 13.14 3.18 -1.62
C ARG A 144 14.45 2.64 -1.06
N ASP A 145 14.89 3.17 0.08
CA ASP A 145 16.14 2.73 0.73
C ASP A 145 16.08 1.25 1.15
N ALA A 146 14.91 0.77 1.61
CA ALA A 146 14.70 -0.65 1.91
C ALA A 146 14.82 -1.53 0.66
N LEU A 147 14.22 -1.10 -0.48
CA LEU A 147 14.34 -1.82 -1.74
C LEU A 147 15.78 -1.84 -2.26
N CYS A 148 16.49 -0.72 -2.17
CA CYS A 148 17.91 -0.62 -2.54
C CYS A 148 18.78 -1.50 -1.64
N PHE A 149 18.52 -1.54 -0.32
CA PHE A 149 19.22 -2.41 0.61
C PHE A 149 19.04 -3.88 0.26
N LEU A 150 17.79 -4.33 0.05
CA LEU A 150 17.49 -5.70 -0.34
C LEU A 150 18.16 -6.10 -1.68
N ASN A 151 18.18 -5.21 -2.66
CA ASN A 151 18.84 -5.47 -3.93
C ASN A 151 20.37 -5.50 -3.82
N LYS A 152 20.95 -4.63 -3.00
CA LYS A 152 22.38 -4.60 -2.75
C LYS A 152 22.85 -5.87 -2.06
N GLU A 153 22.18 -6.26 -0.99
CA GLU A 153 22.51 -7.41 -0.14
C GLU A 153 21.88 -8.73 -0.66
N ALA A 154 21.36 -8.75 -1.89
CA ALA A 154 20.56 -9.85 -2.44
C ALA A 154 21.26 -11.22 -2.37
N GLU A 155 22.57 -11.27 -2.60
CA GLU A 155 23.37 -12.51 -2.54
C GLU A 155 23.42 -13.05 -1.12
N ASP A 156 23.80 -12.24 -0.14
CA ASP A 156 23.88 -12.61 1.28
C ASP A 156 22.49 -12.94 1.87
N LEU A 157 21.44 -12.32 1.32
CA LEU A 157 20.05 -12.56 1.69
C LEU A 157 19.40 -13.68 0.88
N ARG A 158 20.14 -14.35 0.00
CA ARG A 158 19.62 -15.41 -0.88
C ARG A 158 18.36 -14.99 -1.66
N ILE A 159 18.39 -13.75 -2.21
CA ILE A 159 17.30 -13.16 -2.99
C ILE A 159 17.72 -13.08 -4.46
N LEU A 160 16.80 -13.39 -5.36
CA LEU A 160 17.00 -13.25 -6.81
C LEU A 160 16.87 -11.78 -7.21
N ARG A 161 17.99 -11.17 -7.66
CA ARG A 161 17.96 -9.83 -8.28
C ARG A 161 17.05 -9.84 -9.51
N GLY A 162 16.25 -8.77 -9.67
CA GLY A 162 15.31 -8.65 -10.78
C GLY A 162 14.04 -9.52 -10.65
N ARG A 163 13.80 -10.12 -9.49
CA ARG A 163 12.60 -10.88 -9.16
C ARG A 163 11.98 -10.34 -7.89
N MET A 164 11.72 -9.04 -7.88
CA MET A 164 11.16 -8.31 -6.76
C MET A 164 9.77 -7.80 -7.10
N MET A 165 8.78 -8.16 -6.30
CA MET A 165 7.43 -7.65 -6.33
C MET A 165 7.19 -6.84 -5.05
N VAL A 166 6.42 -5.76 -5.15
CA VAL A 166 6.03 -4.96 -3.98
C VAL A 166 4.53 -5.05 -3.74
N TRP A 167 4.13 -4.98 -2.48
CA TRP A 167 2.72 -4.96 -2.11
C TRP A 167 2.48 -4.19 -0.82
N GLY A 168 1.24 -3.84 -0.55
CA GLY A 168 0.87 -3.13 0.67
C GLY A 168 -0.61 -2.85 0.72
N ASP A 169 -1.04 -2.30 1.84
CA ASP A 169 -2.41 -1.89 2.06
C ASP A 169 -2.52 -0.39 2.37
N SER A 170 -3.62 0.24 1.96
CA SER A 170 -3.93 1.63 2.30
C SER A 170 -2.74 2.58 2.06
N ALA A 171 -2.22 3.20 3.10
CA ALA A 171 -1.05 4.08 3.05
C ALA A 171 0.20 3.39 2.48
N GLY A 172 0.50 2.18 2.94
CA GLY A 172 1.62 1.38 2.44
C GLY A 172 1.48 1.02 0.96
N ALA A 173 0.26 0.73 0.51
CA ALA A 173 -0.01 0.50 -0.90
C ALA A 173 0.27 1.73 -1.76
N ALA A 174 -0.06 2.94 -1.27
CA ALA A 174 0.28 4.18 -1.96
C ALA A 174 1.80 4.40 -2.03
N LEU A 175 2.53 4.14 -0.93
CA LEU A 175 3.99 4.23 -0.92
C LEU A 175 4.62 3.26 -1.92
N MET A 176 4.19 2.00 -1.92
CA MET A 176 4.71 0.97 -2.84
C MET A 176 4.40 1.31 -4.31
N LEU A 177 3.18 1.78 -4.61
CA LEU A 177 2.83 2.25 -5.95
C LEU A 177 3.71 3.43 -6.38
N THR A 178 3.81 4.48 -5.55
CA THR A 178 4.61 5.67 -5.90
C THR A 178 6.07 5.29 -6.12
N THR A 179 6.66 4.49 -5.24
CA THR A 179 8.07 4.07 -5.37
C THR A 179 8.29 3.20 -6.62
N ALA A 180 7.37 2.29 -6.94
CA ALA A 180 7.47 1.45 -8.14
C ALA A 180 7.30 2.24 -9.45
N LEU A 181 6.44 3.26 -9.46
CA LEU A 181 6.13 4.07 -10.64
C LEU A 181 7.11 5.22 -10.84
N ALA A 182 7.78 5.68 -9.79
CA ALA A 182 8.72 6.79 -9.82
C ALA A 182 10.06 6.41 -9.15
N PRO A 183 10.78 5.40 -9.64
CA PRO A 183 11.97 4.86 -8.98
C PRO A 183 13.11 5.87 -8.82
N THR A 184 13.11 6.94 -9.60
CA THR A 184 14.13 8.00 -9.59
C THR A 184 13.65 9.30 -8.92
N ALA A 185 12.38 9.44 -8.53
CA ALA A 185 11.81 10.72 -8.07
C ALA A 185 12.10 10.91 -6.60
N PHE A 186 12.29 10.27 -5.72
CA PHE A 186 12.47 10.54 -4.27
C PHE A 186 13.88 10.10 -3.83
N VAL A 187 14.84 10.52 -4.64
CA VAL A 187 16.24 10.19 -4.42
C VAL A 187 16.82 11.25 -3.49
N GLY A 188 17.19 10.86 -2.29
CA GLY A 188 18.14 11.61 -1.50
C GLY A 188 19.55 11.57 -2.14
N GLU A 189 20.59 11.87 -1.41
CA GLU A 189 21.98 11.82 -1.88
C GLU A 189 22.50 10.38 -2.18
N ARG A 190 21.61 9.37 -2.23
CA ARG A 190 22.00 7.95 -2.29
C ARG A 190 22.05 7.40 -3.71
N ASP A 191 22.89 6.41 -3.85
CA ASP A 191 23.26 5.75 -5.08
C ASP A 191 22.06 5.07 -5.81
N GLU A 192 21.58 5.66 -6.91
CA GLU A 192 20.51 5.14 -7.77
C GLU A 192 20.80 3.74 -8.34
N ARG A 193 22.06 3.34 -8.39
CA ARG A 193 22.50 2.07 -9.01
C ARG A 193 21.97 0.82 -8.31
N HIS A 194 21.45 0.94 -7.07
CA HIS A 194 20.93 -0.19 -6.32
C HIS A 194 19.40 -0.31 -6.34
N MET A 195 18.71 0.65 -6.96
CA MET A 195 17.25 0.53 -7.10
C MET A 195 16.89 -0.69 -7.95
N PRO A 196 16.11 -1.65 -7.43
CA PRO A 196 15.76 -2.84 -8.19
C PRO A 196 14.74 -2.53 -9.29
N LEU A 197 14.72 -3.35 -10.32
CA LEU A 197 13.59 -3.45 -11.21
C LEU A 197 12.43 -4.11 -10.44
N ILE A 198 11.31 -3.39 -10.31
CA ILE A 198 10.10 -3.92 -9.70
C ILE A 198 9.31 -4.69 -10.75
N SER A 199 9.10 -5.98 -10.51
CA SER A 199 8.45 -6.90 -11.45
C SER A 199 6.92 -6.76 -11.46
N GLY A 200 6.32 -6.26 -10.37
CA GLY A 200 4.87 -6.06 -10.27
C GLY A 200 4.47 -5.46 -8.93
N VAL A 201 3.24 -4.94 -8.86
CA VAL A 201 2.67 -4.32 -7.67
C VAL A 201 1.31 -4.93 -7.33
N ILE A 202 1.10 -5.31 -6.06
CA ILE A 202 -0.24 -5.62 -5.53
C ILE A 202 -0.61 -4.54 -4.52
N ALA A 203 -1.66 -3.79 -4.79
CA ALA A 203 -2.07 -2.66 -3.96
C ALA A 203 -3.51 -2.85 -3.44
N LEU A 204 -3.65 -2.94 -2.12
CA LEU A 204 -4.91 -3.12 -1.44
C LEU A 204 -5.47 -1.75 -1.04
N TYR A 205 -6.61 -1.39 -1.61
CA TYR A 205 -7.37 -0.15 -1.34
C TYR A 205 -6.49 1.11 -1.20
N PRO A 206 -5.57 1.38 -2.18
CA PRO A 206 -4.65 2.50 -2.09
C PRO A 206 -5.32 3.85 -2.30
N PRO A 207 -4.93 4.91 -1.57
CA PRO A 207 -5.11 6.26 -2.03
C PRO A 207 -4.16 6.51 -3.22
N THR A 208 -4.71 6.79 -4.41
CA THR A 208 -3.94 6.92 -5.66
C THR A 208 -3.75 8.37 -6.10
N ASN A 209 -4.62 9.27 -5.64
CA ASN A 209 -4.57 10.69 -5.90
C ASN A 209 -4.88 11.48 -4.62
N PHE A 210 -3.86 12.02 -3.98
CA PHE A 210 -4.00 12.73 -2.72
C PHE A 210 -4.73 14.08 -2.84
N LEU A 211 -4.84 14.66 -4.04
CA LEU A 211 -5.60 15.89 -4.27
C LEU A 211 -7.11 15.65 -4.34
N LEU A 212 -7.54 14.44 -4.77
CA LEU A 212 -8.95 14.04 -4.80
C LEU A 212 -9.41 13.41 -3.49
N PHE A 213 -8.52 13.28 -2.55
CA PHE A 213 -8.72 12.58 -1.31
C PHE A 213 -9.11 13.59 -0.21
N ASN A 214 -10.40 13.79 0.01
CA ASN A 214 -10.94 14.61 1.12
C ASN A 214 -10.81 13.88 2.46
N PHE A 215 -9.61 13.43 2.77
CA PHE A 215 -9.39 12.65 3.96
C PHE A 215 -9.03 13.54 5.13
N ILE A 216 -9.88 13.53 6.15
CA ILE A 216 -9.68 14.30 7.39
C ILE A 216 -8.28 14.07 7.97
N GLN A 217 -7.76 12.87 7.86
CA GLN A 217 -6.43 12.51 8.37
C GLN A 217 -5.29 13.15 7.56
N THR A 218 -5.37 13.19 6.23
CA THR A 218 -4.39 13.91 5.41
C THR A 218 -4.43 15.40 5.72
N TRP A 219 -5.62 15.94 5.98
CA TRP A 219 -5.80 17.32 6.37
C TRP A 219 -5.27 17.58 7.79
N ILE A 220 -5.55 16.69 8.76
CA ILE A 220 -5.00 16.78 10.13
C ILE A 220 -3.48 16.62 10.10
N ALA A 221 -2.94 15.67 9.34
CA ALA A 221 -1.51 15.49 9.17
C ALA A 221 -0.87 16.71 8.51
N HIS A 222 -1.53 17.30 7.48
CA HIS A 222 -1.08 18.54 6.87
C HIS A 222 -1.01 19.69 7.89
N ILE A 223 -2.05 19.91 8.67
CA ILE A 223 -2.06 20.96 9.70
C ILE A 223 -0.99 20.70 10.78
N LYS A 224 -0.84 19.45 11.18
CA LYS A 224 0.02 19.07 12.30
C LYS A 224 1.50 19.01 11.91
N PHE A 225 1.82 18.47 10.76
CA PHE A 225 3.20 18.10 10.40
C PHE A 225 3.77 18.95 9.26
N TYR A 226 2.96 19.33 8.28
CA TYR A 226 3.42 20.11 7.13
C TYR A 226 3.49 21.59 7.46
N LYS A 227 4.64 22.21 7.25
CA LYS A 227 4.91 23.64 7.58
C LYS A 227 4.87 24.58 6.35
N GLY A 228 4.75 24.03 5.13
CA GLY A 228 4.73 24.80 3.88
C GLY A 228 3.39 25.48 3.58
N GLY A 229 3.38 26.31 2.56
CA GLY A 229 2.18 27.00 2.08
C GLY A 229 1.24 26.09 1.29
N ARG A 230 0.02 26.62 0.95
CA ARG A 230 -1.00 25.84 0.23
C ARG A 230 -0.55 25.38 -1.15
N GLU A 231 0.20 26.21 -1.85
CA GLU A 231 0.66 25.90 -3.21
C GLU A 231 1.77 24.82 -3.17
N GLU A 232 2.71 24.95 -2.26
CA GLU A 232 3.77 23.95 -2.05
C GLU A 232 3.15 22.62 -1.64
N TRP A 233 2.14 22.65 -0.77
CA TRP A 233 1.41 21.45 -0.39
C TRP A 233 0.74 20.77 -1.58
N ARG A 234 0.06 21.55 -2.45
CA ARG A 234 -0.55 21.00 -3.68
C ARG A 234 0.48 20.36 -4.60
N LYS A 235 1.61 21.02 -4.81
CA LYS A 235 2.73 20.47 -5.59
C LYS A 235 3.24 19.19 -5.00
N LEU A 236 3.47 19.16 -3.69
CA LEU A 236 3.90 17.96 -2.97
C LEU A 236 2.87 16.82 -3.13
N MET A 237 1.59 17.07 -2.85
CA MET A 237 0.53 16.05 -2.97
C MET A 237 0.38 15.54 -4.40
N THR A 238 0.54 16.40 -5.41
CA THR A 238 0.61 15.96 -6.81
C THR A 238 1.81 15.05 -7.03
N HIS A 239 2.98 15.47 -6.57
CA HIS A 239 4.23 14.76 -6.80
C HIS A 239 4.28 13.40 -6.09
N VAL A 240 3.70 13.25 -4.90
CA VAL A 240 3.67 11.98 -4.16
C VAL A 240 2.48 11.09 -4.53
N SER A 241 1.56 11.54 -5.36
CA SER A 241 0.39 10.74 -5.81
C SER A 241 0.78 9.69 -6.83
N PRO A 242 0.49 8.39 -6.61
CA PRO A 242 0.81 7.32 -7.55
C PRO A 242 0.32 7.59 -8.99
N VAL A 243 -0.89 8.12 -9.14
CA VAL A 243 -1.52 8.39 -10.45
C VAL A 243 -0.72 9.34 -11.33
N THR A 244 0.08 10.22 -10.74
CA THR A 244 0.92 11.21 -11.45
C THR A 244 2.06 10.53 -12.23
N HIS A 245 2.49 9.36 -11.77
CA HIS A 245 3.63 8.64 -12.31
C HIS A 245 3.27 7.46 -13.22
N LEU A 246 1.97 7.24 -13.48
CA LEU A 246 1.54 6.20 -14.41
C LEU A 246 2.04 6.48 -15.83
N SER A 247 2.65 5.48 -16.43
CA SER A 247 3.15 5.48 -17.81
C SER A 247 2.99 4.09 -18.45
N SER A 248 3.22 3.98 -19.75
CA SER A 248 3.25 2.69 -20.46
C SER A 248 4.33 1.73 -19.94
N ASP A 249 5.39 2.27 -19.32
CA ASP A 249 6.51 1.49 -18.80
C ASP A 249 6.30 1.02 -17.34
N ALA A 250 5.12 1.33 -16.76
CA ALA A 250 4.77 0.89 -15.42
C ALA A 250 4.81 -0.66 -15.32
N PRO A 251 5.32 -1.21 -14.22
CA PRO A 251 5.19 -2.65 -13.99
C PRO A 251 3.71 -3.05 -13.94
N PRO A 252 3.35 -4.30 -14.22
CA PRO A 252 1.97 -4.78 -14.02
C PRO A 252 1.47 -4.48 -12.61
N ILE A 253 0.24 -3.99 -12.49
CA ILE A 253 -0.37 -3.58 -11.23
C ILE A 253 -1.68 -4.32 -11.01
N MET A 254 -1.84 -4.93 -9.83
CA MET A 254 -3.09 -5.49 -9.35
C MET A 254 -3.65 -4.61 -8.23
N LEU A 255 -4.85 -4.05 -8.43
CA LEU A 255 -5.57 -3.30 -7.42
C LEU A 255 -6.69 -4.16 -6.82
N LEU A 256 -6.83 -4.14 -5.50
CA LEU A 256 -7.91 -4.78 -4.74
C LEU A 256 -8.66 -3.71 -3.97
N HIS A 257 -9.99 -3.54 -4.19
CA HIS A 257 -10.71 -2.43 -3.55
C HIS A 257 -12.18 -2.78 -3.26
N GLY A 258 -12.64 -2.43 -2.05
CA GLY A 258 -14.04 -2.54 -1.64
C GLY A 258 -14.88 -1.39 -2.20
N LYS A 259 -16.04 -1.70 -2.82
CA LYS A 259 -16.93 -0.65 -3.37
C LYS A 259 -17.62 0.20 -2.31
N LYS A 260 -17.69 -0.30 -1.07
CA LYS A 260 -18.27 0.41 0.10
C LYS A 260 -17.19 0.92 1.05
N ASP A 261 -15.98 1.15 0.55
CA ASP A 261 -14.87 1.68 1.34
C ASP A 261 -15.17 3.11 1.82
N PRO A 262 -15.32 3.34 3.15
CA PRO A 262 -15.65 4.64 3.71
C PRO A 262 -14.41 5.50 3.98
N ILE A 263 -13.20 4.93 3.85
CA ILE A 263 -11.93 5.58 4.17
C ILE A 263 -11.23 6.05 2.90
N VAL A 264 -10.99 5.14 1.98
CA VAL A 264 -10.46 5.45 0.65
C VAL A 264 -11.57 5.20 -0.38
N PRO A 265 -12.23 6.26 -0.89
CA PRO A 265 -13.33 6.09 -1.82
C PRO A 265 -12.97 5.23 -3.02
N PHE A 266 -13.83 4.32 -3.42
CA PHE A 266 -13.62 3.42 -4.57
C PHE A 266 -13.30 4.17 -5.88
N SER A 267 -13.73 5.44 -5.99
CA SER A 267 -13.40 6.33 -7.11
C SER A 267 -11.88 6.52 -7.28
N GLN A 268 -11.09 6.35 -6.24
CA GLN A 268 -9.62 6.38 -6.33
C GLN A 268 -9.09 5.26 -7.23
N ALA A 269 -9.60 4.04 -7.04
CA ALA A 269 -9.23 2.89 -7.89
C ALA A 269 -9.74 3.06 -9.33
N LEU A 270 -10.98 3.55 -9.51
CA LEU A 270 -11.54 3.79 -10.84
C LEU A 270 -10.73 4.82 -11.62
N HIS A 271 -10.41 5.97 -11.00
CA HIS A 271 -9.59 7.00 -11.64
C HIS A 271 -8.19 6.50 -12.00
N PHE A 272 -7.59 5.66 -11.15
CA PHE A 272 -6.29 5.08 -11.43
C PHE A 272 -6.32 4.11 -12.61
N VAL A 273 -7.35 3.26 -12.70
CA VAL A 273 -7.55 2.33 -13.84
C VAL A 273 -7.80 3.10 -15.14
N GLU A 274 -8.67 4.11 -15.11
CA GLU A 274 -8.94 4.98 -16.26
C GLU A 274 -7.65 5.63 -16.77
N LYS A 275 -6.88 6.23 -15.85
CA LYS A 275 -5.59 6.82 -16.19
C LYS A 275 -4.60 5.79 -16.72
N GLY A 276 -4.59 4.58 -16.16
CA GLY A 276 -3.76 3.47 -16.65
C GLY A 276 -4.11 3.10 -18.10
N ALA A 277 -5.39 2.99 -18.41
CA ALA A 277 -5.85 2.73 -19.78
C ALA A 277 -5.43 3.84 -20.75
N ASP A 278 -5.55 5.13 -20.35
CA ASP A 278 -5.15 6.27 -21.16
C ASP A 278 -3.67 6.25 -21.56
N VAL A 279 -2.81 5.75 -20.67
CA VAL A 279 -1.35 5.72 -20.88
C VAL A 279 -0.84 4.35 -21.35
N GLY A 280 -1.70 3.34 -21.43
CA GLY A 280 -1.33 1.99 -21.86
C GLY A 280 -0.65 1.14 -20.77
N ALA A 281 -0.86 1.44 -19.48
CA ALA A 281 -0.33 0.66 -18.37
C ALA A 281 -1.18 -0.58 -18.08
N ASP A 282 -0.57 -1.71 -17.69
CA ASP A 282 -1.28 -2.93 -17.26
C ASP A 282 -1.78 -2.78 -15.81
N VAL A 283 -2.99 -2.23 -15.66
CA VAL A 283 -3.66 -2.05 -14.37
C VAL A 283 -4.92 -2.91 -14.30
N ARG A 284 -4.92 -3.88 -13.39
CA ARG A 284 -6.01 -4.85 -13.20
C ARG A 284 -6.72 -4.58 -11.88
N LEU A 285 -8.02 -4.26 -11.92
CA LEU A 285 -8.83 -3.97 -10.73
C LEU A 285 -9.73 -5.14 -10.37
N PHE A 286 -9.62 -5.61 -9.14
CA PHE A 286 -10.55 -6.54 -8.51
C PHE A 286 -11.35 -5.82 -7.44
N SER A 287 -12.65 -5.71 -7.64
CA SER A 287 -13.52 -5.00 -6.72
C SER A 287 -14.48 -5.93 -5.98
N PHE A 288 -14.78 -5.56 -4.74
CA PHE A 288 -15.67 -6.28 -3.85
C PHE A 288 -16.93 -5.44 -3.61
N PRO A 289 -18.12 -5.86 -4.08
CA PRO A 289 -19.34 -5.05 -4.02
C PRO A 289 -19.72 -4.61 -2.60
N ASN A 290 -19.50 -5.44 -1.60
CA ASN A 290 -19.81 -5.18 -0.21
C ASN A 290 -18.58 -4.91 0.67
N GLY A 291 -17.39 -5.02 0.10
CA GLY A 291 -16.14 -4.78 0.82
C GLY A 291 -15.99 -3.34 1.29
N THR A 292 -15.44 -3.17 2.48
CA THR A 292 -15.04 -1.89 3.07
C THR A 292 -13.53 -1.70 3.01
N HIS A 293 -12.93 -0.97 3.94
CA HIS A 293 -11.49 -0.68 3.97
C HIS A 293 -10.69 -1.77 4.70
N SER A 294 -10.92 -3.04 4.40
CA SER A 294 -10.09 -4.14 4.91
C SER A 294 -10.32 -5.43 4.13
N LEU A 295 -9.30 -6.27 4.04
CA LEU A 295 -9.44 -7.61 3.45
C LEU A 295 -10.35 -8.50 4.32
N ALA A 296 -10.33 -8.31 5.64
CA ALA A 296 -11.23 -9.00 6.57
C ALA A 296 -12.70 -8.76 6.23
N SER A 297 -13.07 -7.51 5.87
CA SER A 297 -14.44 -7.21 5.44
C SER A 297 -14.80 -7.93 4.14
N PHE A 298 -13.84 -8.14 3.24
CA PHE A 298 -14.08 -8.91 2.02
C PHE A 298 -14.40 -10.37 2.36
N ALA A 299 -13.63 -10.98 3.28
CA ALA A 299 -13.88 -12.35 3.72
C ALA A 299 -15.21 -12.52 4.45
N GLN A 300 -15.62 -11.52 5.25
CA GLN A 300 -16.89 -11.57 5.99
C GLN A 300 -18.13 -11.28 5.11
N THR A 301 -17.98 -10.45 4.10
CA THR A 301 -19.11 -9.97 3.28
C THR A 301 -19.26 -10.72 1.96
N GLU A 302 -18.23 -11.45 1.53
CA GLU A 302 -18.21 -12.19 0.29
C GLU A 302 -18.25 -13.72 0.53
N ASN A 303 -18.71 -14.45 -0.46
CA ASN A 303 -18.71 -15.91 -0.39
C ASN A 303 -17.26 -16.45 -0.29
N PRO A 304 -16.96 -17.46 0.56
CA PRO A 304 -15.64 -18.08 0.69
C PRO A 304 -15.01 -18.47 -0.66
N LEU A 305 -15.81 -18.94 -1.63
CA LEU A 305 -15.33 -19.24 -2.99
C LEU A 305 -14.77 -18.01 -3.73
N LYS A 306 -15.24 -16.80 -3.42
CA LYS A 306 -14.68 -15.57 -4.00
C LYS A 306 -13.34 -15.22 -3.41
N ILE A 307 -13.13 -15.51 -2.12
CA ILE A 307 -11.83 -15.31 -1.45
C ILE A 307 -10.80 -16.29 -2.01
N GLU A 308 -11.16 -17.55 -2.17
CA GLU A 308 -10.26 -18.53 -2.79
C GLU A 308 -9.89 -18.11 -4.23
N ARG A 309 -10.86 -17.70 -5.03
CA ARG A 309 -10.61 -17.16 -6.38
C ARG A 309 -9.73 -15.92 -6.37
N LEU A 310 -9.82 -15.08 -5.32
CA LEU A 310 -8.92 -13.94 -5.15
C LEU A 310 -7.49 -14.41 -4.90
N LEU A 311 -7.29 -15.36 -3.99
CA LEU A 311 -5.98 -15.94 -3.69
C LEU A 311 -5.37 -16.61 -4.93
N GLU A 312 -6.17 -17.36 -5.71
CA GLU A 312 -5.74 -17.93 -7.01
C GLU A 312 -5.30 -16.85 -8.01
N ARG A 313 -5.97 -15.69 -8.01
CA ARG A 313 -5.61 -14.57 -8.90
C ARG A 313 -4.32 -13.88 -8.44
N ILE A 314 -4.14 -13.70 -7.13
CA ILE A 314 -2.89 -13.21 -6.54
C ILE A 314 -1.75 -14.17 -6.90
N GLU A 315 -1.96 -15.48 -6.74
CA GLU A 315 -1.00 -16.52 -7.13
C GLU A 315 -0.62 -16.41 -8.61
N ARG A 316 -1.61 -16.40 -9.52
CA ARG A 316 -1.35 -16.27 -10.96
C ARG A 316 -0.61 -14.98 -11.32
N PHE A 317 -1.01 -13.86 -10.72
CA PHE A 317 -0.30 -12.59 -10.91
C PHE A 317 1.14 -12.67 -10.42
N THR A 318 1.36 -13.21 -9.22
CA THR A 318 2.70 -13.40 -8.64
C THR A 318 3.56 -14.30 -9.53
N CYS A 319 3.04 -15.44 -9.98
CA CYS A 319 3.75 -16.32 -10.90
C CYS A 319 4.12 -15.63 -12.22
N GLN A 320 3.21 -14.83 -12.77
CA GLN A 320 3.44 -14.08 -14.00
C GLN A 320 4.57 -13.05 -13.82
N VAL A 321 4.48 -12.19 -12.81
CA VAL A 321 5.43 -11.07 -12.65
C VAL A 321 6.79 -11.52 -12.12
N LEU A 322 6.83 -12.58 -11.32
CA LEU A 322 8.07 -13.17 -10.82
C LEU A 322 8.62 -14.30 -11.72
N LEU A 323 7.96 -14.58 -12.83
CA LEU A 323 8.30 -15.63 -13.80
C LEU A 323 8.47 -17.01 -13.13
N LEU A 324 7.55 -17.35 -12.24
CA LEU A 324 7.52 -18.64 -11.58
C LEU A 324 6.74 -19.66 -12.44
N PRO A 325 7.05 -20.96 -12.35
CA PRO A 325 6.20 -21.97 -12.96
C PRO A 325 4.80 -21.93 -12.31
N PRO A 326 3.73 -22.09 -13.10
CA PRO A 326 2.39 -22.20 -12.53
C PRO A 326 2.33 -23.43 -11.61
N ARG A 327 1.66 -23.28 -10.47
CA ARG A 327 1.45 -24.39 -9.54
C ARG A 327 0.63 -25.49 -10.26
N GLN A 328 1.11 -26.70 -10.27
CA GLN A 328 0.31 -27.84 -10.71
C GLN A 328 -0.74 -28.11 -9.65
N LEU A 329 -2.00 -27.76 -9.94
CA LEU A 329 -3.13 -28.10 -9.07
C LEU A 329 -3.27 -29.63 -9.04
N PRO A 330 -3.56 -30.23 -7.86
CA PRO A 330 -3.62 -31.69 -7.69
C PRO A 330 -4.70 -32.40 -8.54
N ASN A 331 -5.56 -31.67 -9.20
CA ASN A 331 -6.64 -32.23 -10.04
C ASN A 331 -6.66 -31.60 -11.43
N GLY A 332 -5.73 -31.89 -12.31
CA GLY A 332 -5.76 -31.83 -13.77
C GLY A 332 -6.79 -30.95 -14.54
N LYS A 333 -7.36 -29.91 -13.93
CA LYS A 333 -8.26 -28.98 -14.60
C LYS A 333 -7.47 -27.83 -15.18
N HIS A 334 -7.13 -27.96 -16.44
CA HIS A 334 -6.74 -26.82 -17.27
C HIS A 334 -7.97 -25.93 -17.49
N ASP A 335 -8.03 -24.78 -16.82
CA ASP A 335 -9.00 -23.75 -17.19
C ASP A 335 -8.54 -23.08 -18.48
N THR A 336 -9.25 -23.36 -19.55
CA THR A 336 -9.20 -22.58 -20.79
C THR A 336 -9.64 -21.15 -20.50
N ILE A 337 -8.78 -20.21 -20.84
CA ILE A 337 -9.02 -18.77 -20.71
C ILE A 337 -10.22 -18.40 -21.58
N SER A 338 -11.37 -18.13 -20.97
CA SER A 338 -12.41 -17.35 -21.61
C SER A 338 -12.23 -15.87 -21.20
N HIS A 339 -11.82 -15.06 -22.16
CA HIS A 339 -11.92 -13.61 -22.08
C HIS A 339 -13.39 -13.25 -21.83
N ILE A 340 -13.69 -12.72 -20.66
CA ILE A 340 -14.95 -12.05 -20.40
C ILE A 340 -14.62 -10.61 -20.09
N SER A 341 -15.07 -9.80 -21.06
CA SER A 341 -15.15 -8.33 -21.08
C SER A 341 -15.86 -7.71 -19.86
#